data_0691c95948c0bdb00aaa2563f946651d
#
_entry.id   0691c95948c0bdb00aaa2563f946651d
#
_cell.length_a   1.000
_cell.length_b   1.000
_cell.length_c   1.000
_cell.angle_alpha   90.00
_cell.angle_beta   90.00
_cell.angle_gamma   90.00
#
_symmetry.space_group_name_H-M   'P 1'
#
loop_
_entity.id
_entity.type
_entity.pdbx_description
1 polymer ?
#
loop_
_entity_poly.entity_id
_entity_poly.type
_entity_poly.pdbx_seq_one_letter_code
_entity_poly.pdbx_strand_id
1 'polypeptide(L)' 'MKNKQISLPKKEVESVFALYSAGEFQKAVEVIKNLNSLYPNQPLLFNLIGACYKELG' A
#
# COMPACT_ATOMS: atom_id res chain seq x y z
N MET A 1 2.98 27.44 -2.66
CA MET A 1 2.82 26.85 -2.45
C MET A 1 2.70 26.04 -2.46
N LYS A 2 2.73 25.66 -2.32
CA LYS A 2 2.66 24.83 -2.21
C LYS A 2 2.16 23.98 -1.80
N ASN A 3 2.00 23.64 -1.91
CA ASN A 3 1.32 22.73 -1.50
C ASN A 3 2.08 21.61 -1.08
N LYS A 4 1.82 21.11 -0.06
CA LYS A 4 2.39 20.12 0.46
C LYS A 4 1.74 18.90 0.09
N GLN A 5 2.15 18.11 -0.77
CA GLN A 5 1.58 16.91 -1.05
C GLN A 5 2.18 15.92 -0.18
N ILE A 6 1.41 15.14 0.53
CA ILE A 6 1.88 14.07 1.38
C ILE A 6 2.09 12.86 0.51
N SER A 7 3.33 12.52 0.28
CA SER A 7 3.66 11.39 -0.57
C SER A 7 3.96 10.15 0.24
N LEU A 8 3.65 9.01 -0.30
CA LEU A 8 3.99 7.75 0.36
C LEU A 8 5.49 7.58 0.41
N PRO A 9 6.04 7.13 1.54
CA PRO A 9 7.46 6.84 1.60
C PRO A 9 7.80 5.71 0.64
N LYS A 10 8.84 5.91 -0.13
CA LYS A 10 9.23 4.94 -1.12
C LYS A 10 9.54 3.59 -0.50
N LYS A 11 10.21 3.59 0.65
CA LYS A 11 10.55 2.34 1.32
C LYS A 11 9.33 1.54 1.72
N GLU A 12 8.28 2.23 2.15
CA GLU A 12 7.05 1.55 2.55
C GLU A 12 6.38 0.91 1.35
N VAL A 13 6.36 1.62 0.23
CA VAL A 13 5.78 1.08 -0.99
C VAL A 13 6.58 -0.13 -1.45
N GLU A 14 7.90 -0.05 -1.37
CA GLU A 14 8.75 -1.16 -1.77
C GLU A 14 8.51 -2.37 -0.88
N SER A 15 8.27 -2.16 0.41
CA SER A 15 7.96 -3.25 1.31
C SER A 15 6.66 -3.96 0.91
N VAL A 16 5.66 -3.18 0.52
CA VAL A 16 4.41 -3.76 0.08
C VAL A 16 4.62 -4.60 -1.17
N PHE A 17 5.37 -4.08 -2.13
CA PHE A 17 5.65 -4.83 -3.35
C PHE A 17 6.44 -6.10 -3.06
N ALA A 18 7.37 -6.04 -2.12
CA ALA A 18 8.15 -7.22 -1.75
C ALA A 18 7.24 -8.29 -1.14
N LEU A 19 6.32 -7.89 -0.27
CA LEU A 19 5.37 -8.84 0.32
C LEU A 19 4.47 -9.43 -0.75
N TYR A 20 4.00 -8.58 -1.65
CA TYR A 20 3.13 -9.04 -2.72
C TYR A 20 3.85 -10.07 -3.60
N SER A 21 5.10 -9.76 -3.97
CA SER A 21 5.88 -10.66 -4.81
C SER A 21 6.19 -11.97 -4.12
N ALA A 22 6.31 -11.94 -2.80
CA ALA A 22 6.57 -13.15 -2.03
C ALA A 22 5.31 -13.96 -1.75
N GLY A 23 4.15 -13.46 -2.19
CA GLY A 23 2.90 -14.15 -1.93
C GLY A 23 2.36 -13.93 -0.54
N GLU A 24 2.92 -12.97 0.19
CA GLU A 24 2.48 -12.65 1.54
C GLU A 24 1.37 -11.62 1.49
N PHE A 25 0.25 -12.01 0.89
CA PHE A 25 -0.81 -11.05 0.61
C PHE A 25 -1.49 -10.53 1.86
N GLN A 26 -1.64 -11.39 2.86
CA GLN A 26 -2.27 -10.99 4.11
C GLN A 26 -1.44 -9.91 4.80
N LYS A 27 -0.12 -10.11 4.84
CA LYS A 27 0.77 -9.14 5.44
C LYS A 27 0.79 -7.84 4.64
N ALA A 28 0.75 -7.97 3.33
CA ALA A 28 0.72 -6.79 2.47
C ALA A 28 -0.53 -5.96 2.75
N VAL A 29 -1.68 -6.62 2.91
CA VAL A 29 -2.92 -5.93 3.23
C VAL A 29 -2.79 -5.16 4.53
N GLU A 30 -2.19 -5.77 5.54
CA GLU A 30 -2.04 -5.11 6.83
C GLU A 30 -1.16 -3.87 6.73
N VAL A 31 -0.05 -3.98 5.98
CA VAL A 31 0.83 -2.84 5.79
C VAL A 31 0.09 -1.73 5.02
N ILE A 32 -0.66 -2.11 3.99
CA ILE A 32 -1.40 -1.14 3.20
C ILE A 32 -2.44 -0.43 4.06
N LYS A 33 -3.13 -1.14 4.93
CA LYS A 33 -4.11 -0.53 5.80
C LYS A 33 -3.47 0.48 6.73
N ASN A 34 -2.30 0.15 7.27
CA ASN A 34 -1.57 1.10 8.10
C ASN A 34 -1.16 2.33 7.31
N LEU A 35 -0.66 2.12 6.09
CA LEU A 35 -0.27 3.25 5.25
C LEU A 35 -1.47 4.10 4.89
N ASN A 36 -2.61 3.48 4.62
CA ASN A 36 -3.80 4.22 4.28
C ASN A 36 -4.28 5.08 5.44
N SER A 37 -4.05 4.62 6.66
CA SER A 37 -4.38 5.38 7.84
C SER A 37 -3.50 6.62 7.98
N LEU A 38 -2.22 6.47 7.63
CA LEU A 38 -1.27 7.57 7.71
C LEU A 38 -1.30 8.49 6.50
N TYR A 39 -1.60 7.93 5.35
CA TYR A 39 -1.60 8.66 4.09
C TYR A 39 -2.91 8.39 3.34
N PRO A 40 -4.00 9.02 3.78
CA PRO A 40 -5.30 8.74 3.18
C PRO A 40 -5.42 9.27 1.75
N ASN A 41 -6.33 8.67 1.02
CA ASN A 41 -6.63 9.10 -0.35
C ASN A 41 -5.49 8.93 -1.33
N GLN A 42 -4.76 7.83 -1.18
CA GLN A 42 -3.69 7.51 -2.12
C GLN A 42 -4.19 6.44 -3.07
N PRO A 43 -4.42 6.77 -4.35
CA PRO A 43 -4.95 5.77 -5.30
C PRO A 43 -4.08 4.53 -5.40
N LEU A 44 -2.77 4.67 -5.25
CA LEU A 44 -1.88 3.52 -5.32
C LEU A 44 -2.23 2.49 -4.24
N LEU A 45 -2.55 2.95 -3.04
CA LEU A 45 -2.89 2.04 -1.96
C LEU A 45 -4.18 1.29 -2.24
N PHE A 46 -5.17 1.99 -2.82
CA PHE A 46 -6.42 1.34 -3.18
C PHE A 46 -6.18 0.26 -4.24
N ASN A 47 -5.34 0.55 -5.21
CA ASN A 47 -5.02 -0.41 -6.25
C ASN A 47 -4.27 -1.62 -5.69
N LEU A 48 -3.32 -1.36 -4.81
CA LEU A 48 -2.54 -2.44 -4.21
C LEU A 48 -3.38 -3.33 -3.31
N ILE A 49 -4.24 -2.73 -2.50
CA ILE A 49 -5.05 -3.54 -1.61
C ILE A 49 -6.06 -4.37 -2.41
N GLY A 50 -6.60 -3.80 -3.48
CA GLY A 50 -7.49 -4.54 -4.36
C GLY A 50 -6.80 -5.73 -5.00
N ALA A 51 -5.55 -5.53 -5.44
CA ALA A 51 -4.78 -6.61 -6.02
C ALA A 51 -4.52 -7.71 -5.01
N CYS A 52 -4.22 -7.34 -3.76
CA CYS A 52 -4.00 -8.33 -2.71
C CYS A 52 -5.26 -9.13 -2.42
N TYR A 53 -6.40 -8.46 -2.33
CA TYR A 53 -7.66 -9.16 -2.08
C TYR A 53 -8.00 -10.12 -3.22
N LYS A 54 -7.69 -9.70 -4.43
CA LYS A 54 -7.94 -10.56 -5.58
C LYS A 54 -7.14 -11.84 -5.47
N GLU A 55 -5.89 -11.74 -5.01
CA GLU A 55 -5.06 -12.92 -4.86
C GLU A 55 -5.49 -13.78 -3.68
N LEU A 56 -6.04 -13.17 -2.66
CA LEU A 56 -6.52 -13.93 -1.52
C LEU A 56 -7.83 -14.66 -1.80
N GLY A 57 -8.48 -14.28 -2.84
CA GLY A 57 -9.69 -14.93 -3.21
C GLY A 57 -10.89 -14.16 -2.76
#